data_d5b34a85c8fccb113a84f16fe10cd71d
#
_entry.id   d5b34a85c8fccb113a84f16fe10cd71d
#
_cell.length_a   1.000
_cell.length_b   1.000
_cell.length_c   1.000
_cell.angle_alpha   90.00
_cell.angle_beta   90.00
_cell.angle_gamma   90.00
#
_symmetry.space_group_name_H-M   'P 1'
#
loop_
_entity.id
_entity.type
_entity.pdbx_description
1 polymer ?
#
loop_
_entity_poly.entity_id
_entity_poly.type
_entity_poly.pdbx_seq_one_letter_code
_entity_poly.pdbx_strand_id
1 'polypeptide(L)' 'MTEHEKDILFQQIKEYLTNNGYYVGNSAVANVLRQVADYWDD' A
#
# COMPACT_ATOMS: atom_id res chain seq x y z
N MET A 1 1.25 13.19 -2.07
CA MET A 1 1.79 11.97 -2.71
C MET A 1 1.30 11.90 -4.14
N THR A 2 2.21 11.68 -5.09
CA THR A 2 1.86 11.59 -6.50
C THR A 2 1.28 10.22 -6.82
N GLU A 3 0.62 10.09 -7.98
CA GLU A 3 0.11 8.81 -8.45
C GLU A 3 1.23 7.78 -8.61
N HIS A 4 2.37 8.24 -9.12
CA HIS A 4 3.53 7.38 -9.32
C HIS A 4 4.03 6.85 -7.98
N GLU A 5 4.11 7.70 -6.98
CA GLU A 5 4.53 7.29 -5.64
C GLU A 5 3.55 6.32 -5.00
N LYS A 6 2.25 6.52 -5.23
CA LYS A 6 1.23 5.60 -4.73
C LYS A 6 1.39 4.21 -5.35
N ASP A 7 1.68 4.15 -6.63
CA ASP A 7 1.90 2.88 -7.32
C ASP A 7 3.10 2.14 -6.74
N ILE A 8 4.18 2.85 -6.50
CA ILE A 8 5.39 2.26 -5.92
C ILE A 8 5.10 1.72 -4.52
N LEU A 9 4.44 2.51 -3.69
CA LEU A 9 4.08 2.08 -2.33
C LEU A 9 3.13 0.89 -2.34
N PHE A 10 2.15 0.90 -3.24
CA PHE A 10 1.22 -0.20 -3.37
C PHE A 10 1.97 -1.51 -3.65
N GLN A 11 2.89 -1.48 -4.60
CA GLN A 11 3.69 -2.65 -4.95
C GLN A 11 4.55 -3.11 -3.78
N GLN A 12 5.19 -2.19 -3.08
CA GLN A 12 6.05 -2.52 -1.96
C GLN A 12 5.27 -3.14 -0.81
N ILE A 13 4.11 -2.60 -0.48
CA ILE A 13 3.25 -3.16 0.55
C ILE A 13 2.82 -4.56 0.17
N LYS A 14 2.39 -4.74 -1.06
CA LYS A 14 1.92 -6.02 -1.56
C LYS A 14 3.03 -7.08 -1.50
N GLU A 15 4.23 -6.70 -1.94
CA GLU A 15 5.37 -7.61 -1.90
C GLU A 15 5.76 -7.97 -0.47
N TYR A 16 5.76 -6.98 0.42
CA TYR A 16 6.09 -7.21 1.81
C TYR A 16 5.15 -8.22 2.44
N LEU A 17 3.85 -8.04 2.24
CA LEU A 17 2.85 -8.93 2.80
C LEU A 17 2.97 -10.33 2.21
N THR A 18 3.17 -10.43 0.91
CA THR A 18 3.32 -11.72 0.23
C THR A 18 4.55 -12.47 0.75
N ASN A 19 5.66 -11.76 0.92
CA ASN A 19 6.90 -12.37 1.41
C ASN A 19 6.78 -12.87 2.84
N ASN A 20 5.86 -12.29 3.62
CA ASN A 20 5.61 -12.72 4.99
C ASN A 20 4.48 -13.74 5.11
N GLY A 21 3.99 -14.24 3.98
CA GLY A 21 2.98 -15.28 3.96
C GLY A 21 1.54 -14.80 4.10
N TYR A 22 1.32 -13.51 3.95
CA TYR A 22 -0.02 -12.93 4.05
C TYR A 22 -0.63 -12.78 2.64
N TYR A 23 -1.77 -13.40 2.45
CA TYR A 23 -2.53 -13.24 1.22
C TYR A 23 -3.64 -12.23 1.45
N VAL A 24 -3.46 -11.04 0.93
CA VAL A 24 -4.46 -9.98 1.04
C VAL A 24 -4.88 -9.54 -0.35
N GLY A 25 -6.15 -9.21 -0.50
CA GLY A 25 -6.66 -8.71 -1.76
C GLY A 25 -6.18 -7.29 -2.03
N ASN A 26 -6.29 -6.89 -3.30
CA ASN A 26 -5.88 -5.55 -3.70
C ASN A 26 -6.65 -4.46 -2.95
N SER A 27 -7.92 -4.72 -2.61
CA SER A 27 -8.73 -3.78 -1.85
C SER A 27 -8.16 -3.52 -0.45
N ALA A 28 -7.69 -4.58 0.20
CA ALA A 28 -7.09 -4.46 1.53
C ALA A 28 -5.79 -3.65 1.47
N VAL A 29 -4.96 -3.93 0.47
CA VAL A 29 -3.71 -3.19 0.26
C VAL A 29 -4.00 -1.71 -0.02
N ALA A 30 -5.00 -1.44 -0.84
CA ALA A 30 -5.40 -0.07 -1.15
C ALA A 30 -5.89 0.67 0.09
N ASN A 31 -6.60 -0.01 0.99
CA ASN A 31 -7.06 0.61 2.24
C ASN A 31 -5.88 0.98 3.14
N VAL A 32 -4.90 0.09 3.26
CA VAL A 32 -3.69 0.37 4.04
C VAL A 32 -2.95 1.57 3.44
N LEU A 33 -2.80 1.59 2.13
CA LEU A 33 -2.14 2.69 1.46
C LEU A 33 -2.86 4.02 1.71
N ARG A 34 -4.18 4.01 1.69
CA ARG A 34 -4.98 5.21 1.96
C ARG A 34 -4.74 5.72 3.37
N GLN A 35 -4.66 4.82 4.34
CA GLN A 35 -4.38 5.20 5.73
C GLN A 35 -2.99 5.81 5.87
N VAL A 36 -2.00 5.22 5.21
CA VAL A 36 -0.64 5.76 5.22
C VAL A 36 -0.62 7.15 4.57
N ALA A 37 -1.32 7.31 3.46
CA ALA A 37 -1.38 8.60 2.77
C ALA A 37 -2.00 9.68 3.65
N ASP A 38 -3.02 9.33 4.42
CA ASP A 38 -3.66 10.28 5.35
C ASP A 38 -2.67 10.80 6.40
N TYR A 39 -1.72 9.96 6.80
CA TYR A 39 -0.68 10.38 7.74
C TYR A 39 0.30 11.38 7.13
N TRP A 40 0.56 11.24 5.84
CA TRP A 40 1.60 12.04 5.19
C TRP A 40 1.06 13.24 4.44
N ASP A 41 -0.22 13.27 4.15
CA ASP A 41 -0.85 14.37 3.41
C ASP A 41 -1.56 15.34 4.38
N ASP A 42 -0.79 15.92 5.21
CA ASP A 42 -1.33 16.91 6.15
C ASP A 42 -1.71 18.20 5.45
#